data_5502d9164d25424de8cc23059fc16c59
#
_entry.id   5502d9164d25424de8cc23059fc16c59
#
_cell.length_a   1.000
_cell.length_b   1.000
_cell.length_c   1.000
_cell.angle_alpha   90.00
_cell.angle_beta   90.00
_cell.angle_gamma   90.00
#
_symmetry.space_group_name_H-M   'P 1'
#
loop_
_entity.id
_entity.type
_entity.pdbx_description
1 polymer ?
#
loop_
_entity_poly.entity_id
_entity_poly.type
_entity_poly.pdbx_seq_one_letter_code
_entity_poly.pdbx_strand_id
1 'polypeptide(L)'
;MENIWPPFAVTIRASDDTGRGVDLRVMRDEDIACVAQVRATDIYGANIPEHAFPWLFDEKRNTPAAMAQHRWEHRAQLRANNWTLDFIARDAETQEMVGVVDLSAENFAAAREVETASWVLRRFQGQGYGTLIRQAVAEFSFSHLDAHSLRTCWVETNRASARVSEKMGYRIYTEEKEEPAGPE
;
A
#
# COMPACT_ATOMS: atom_id res chain seq x y z
N MET A 1 18.10 -15.06 -1.65
CA MET A 1 17.92 -13.73 -1.04
C MET A 1 17.10 -13.81 0.26
N GLU A 2 16.08 -14.65 0.33
CA GLU A 2 15.21 -14.81 1.52
C GLU A 2 15.98 -15.21 2.80
N ASN A 3 17.02 -16.02 2.67
CA ASN A 3 17.88 -16.35 3.80
C ASN A 3 18.79 -15.20 4.27
N ILE A 4 18.97 -14.17 3.45
CA ILE A 4 19.78 -12.99 3.75
C ILE A 4 18.90 -11.87 4.28
N TRP A 5 17.73 -11.71 3.70
CA TRP A 5 16.75 -10.71 4.07
C TRP A 5 15.37 -11.37 4.20
N PRO A 6 15.02 -11.84 5.41
CA PRO A 6 13.83 -12.65 5.66
C PRO A 6 12.50 -12.06 5.18
N PRO A 7 12.28 -10.72 5.17
CA PRO A 7 11.03 -10.19 4.66
C PRO A 7 10.69 -10.61 3.21
N PHE A 8 11.68 -10.97 2.40
CA PHE A 8 11.42 -11.51 1.05
C PHE A 8 10.71 -12.87 1.03
N ALA A 9 10.68 -13.59 2.15
CA ALA A 9 9.92 -14.83 2.29
C ALA A 9 8.42 -14.57 2.56
N VAL A 10 8.04 -13.33 2.89
CA VAL A 10 6.65 -13.01 3.22
C VAL A 10 5.82 -12.98 1.93
N THR A 11 4.84 -13.88 1.88
CA THR A 11 3.81 -13.92 0.85
C THR A 11 2.45 -14.12 1.53
N ILE A 12 1.44 -13.42 1.04
CA ILE A 12 0.08 -13.49 1.56
C ILE A 12 -0.83 -13.80 0.37
N ARG A 13 -1.63 -14.85 0.48
CA ARG A 13 -2.67 -15.16 -0.50
C ARG A 13 -4.02 -14.98 0.15
N ALA A 14 -4.90 -14.24 -0.50
CA ALA A 14 -6.28 -14.08 -0.08
C ALA A 14 -7.23 -14.28 -1.26
N SER A 15 -8.43 -14.76 -0.98
CA SER A 15 -9.50 -14.91 -1.96
C SER A 15 -10.83 -14.54 -1.34
N ASP A 16 -11.76 -14.08 -2.17
CA ASP A 16 -13.14 -13.83 -1.77
C ASP A 16 -14.09 -14.97 -2.22
N ASP A 17 -15.32 -14.90 -1.77
CA ASP A 17 -16.35 -15.90 -2.07
C ASP A 17 -16.74 -15.96 -3.56
N THR A 18 -16.29 -15.00 -4.37
CA THR A 18 -16.51 -15.00 -5.82
C THR A 18 -15.43 -15.76 -6.58
N GLY A 19 -14.40 -16.25 -5.88
CA GLY A 19 -13.24 -16.92 -6.44
C GLY A 19 -12.12 -15.95 -6.90
N ARG A 20 -12.28 -14.64 -6.70
CA ARG A 20 -11.21 -13.67 -6.96
C ARG A 20 -10.11 -13.84 -5.92
N GLY A 21 -8.89 -13.91 -6.37
CA GLY A 21 -7.71 -14.02 -5.52
C GLY A 21 -6.72 -12.90 -5.72
N VAL A 22 -5.95 -12.62 -4.69
CA VAL A 22 -4.80 -11.72 -4.73
C VAL A 22 -3.60 -12.36 -4.04
N ASP A 23 -2.45 -12.26 -4.68
CA ASP A 23 -1.15 -12.61 -4.13
C ASP A 23 -0.40 -11.32 -3.79
N LEU A 24 -0.03 -11.17 -2.51
CA LEU A 24 0.83 -10.10 -2.05
C LEU A 24 2.19 -10.69 -1.72
N ARG A 25 3.25 -10.06 -2.17
CA ARG A 25 4.61 -10.38 -1.73
C ARG A 25 5.40 -9.11 -1.49
N VAL A 26 6.34 -9.18 -0.57
CA VAL A 26 7.27 -8.05 -0.37
C VAL A 26 8.01 -7.79 -1.68
N MET A 27 7.95 -6.53 -2.12
CA MET A 27 8.43 -6.06 -3.42
C MET A 27 9.92 -6.35 -3.59
N ARG A 28 10.29 -6.89 -4.73
CA ARG A 28 11.68 -7.15 -5.15
C ARG A 28 12.12 -6.12 -6.21
N ASP A 29 13.38 -6.16 -6.59
CA ASP A 29 13.92 -5.18 -7.55
C ASP A 29 13.23 -5.27 -8.92
N GLU A 30 12.89 -6.48 -9.37
CA GLU A 30 12.12 -6.67 -10.60
C GLU A 30 10.71 -6.06 -10.52
N ASP A 31 10.10 -6.00 -9.34
CA ASP A 31 8.79 -5.37 -9.14
C ASP A 31 8.88 -3.85 -9.16
N ILE A 32 9.97 -3.29 -8.66
CA ILE A 32 10.22 -1.84 -8.71
C ILE A 32 10.16 -1.33 -10.15
N ALA A 33 10.73 -2.08 -11.10
CA ALA A 33 10.68 -1.71 -12.50
C ALA A 33 9.24 -1.62 -13.05
N CYS A 34 8.34 -2.48 -12.58
CA CYS A 34 6.92 -2.44 -12.95
C CYS A 34 6.21 -1.24 -12.31
N VAL A 35 6.44 -1.03 -11.01
CA VAL A 35 5.81 0.07 -10.24
C VAL A 35 6.26 1.42 -10.76
N ALA A 36 7.53 1.58 -11.12
CA ALA A 36 8.10 2.82 -11.63
C ALA A 36 7.53 3.26 -12.99
N GLN A 37 6.84 2.39 -13.70
CA GLN A 37 6.15 2.71 -14.96
C GLN A 37 4.74 3.23 -14.75
N VAL A 38 4.17 3.11 -13.55
CA VAL A 38 2.81 3.53 -13.25
C VAL A 38 2.69 5.05 -13.33
N ARG A 39 1.69 5.52 -14.04
CA ARG A 39 1.33 6.93 -14.18
C ARG A 39 0.11 7.25 -13.31
N ALA A 40 -0.06 8.51 -12.96
CA ALA A 40 -1.25 8.96 -12.26
C ALA A 40 -2.55 8.56 -12.99
N THR A 41 -2.53 8.60 -14.32
CA THR A 41 -3.67 8.19 -15.17
C THR A 41 -4.01 6.70 -15.07
N ASP A 42 -3.04 5.86 -14.72
CA ASP A 42 -3.27 4.41 -14.54
C ASP A 42 -4.01 4.11 -13.23
N ILE A 43 -3.96 5.03 -12.27
CA ILE A 43 -4.66 4.93 -10.98
C ILE A 43 -5.96 5.72 -11.01
N TYR A 44 -5.93 6.98 -11.48
CA TYR A 44 -7.06 7.91 -11.38
C TYR A 44 -7.79 8.15 -12.69
N GLY A 45 -7.21 7.79 -13.84
CA GLY A 45 -7.75 8.10 -15.16
C GLY A 45 -7.37 9.49 -15.63
N ALA A 46 -8.10 10.00 -16.63
CA ALA A 46 -7.79 11.28 -17.27
C ALA A 46 -7.94 12.49 -16.33
N ASN A 47 -8.89 12.41 -15.41
CA ASN A 47 -9.14 13.48 -14.42
C ASN A 47 -8.48 13.07 -13.10
N ILE A 48 -7.28 13.57 -12.89
CA ILE A 48 -6.52 13.28 -11.66
C ILE A 48 -7.08 14.16 -10.54
N PRO A 49 -7.59 13.57 -9.45
CA PRO A 49 -8.19 14.33 -8.37
C PRO A 49 -7.12 15.01 -7.48
N GLU A 50 -7.53 16.03 -6.75
CA GLU A 50 -6.65 16.76 -5.81
C GLU A 50 -6.09 15.86 -4.69
N HIS A 51 -6.82 14.80 -4.34
CA HIS A 51 -6.39 13.81 -3.34
C HIS A 51 -5.43 12.74 -3.89
N ALA A 52 -4.97 12.86 -5.13
CA ALA A 52 -3.98 11.93 -5.66
C ALA A 52 -2.66 12.06 -4.88
N PHE A 53 -1.92 10.95 -4.83
CA PHE A 53 -0.65 10.93 -4.11
C PHE A 53 0.29 12.04 -4.59
N PRO A 54 0.83 12.89 -3.70
CA PRO A 54 1.67 14.04 -4.08
C PRO A 54 2.88 13.66 -4.92
N TRP A 55 3.48 12.48 -4.67
CA TRP A 55 4.64 12.01 -5.42
C TRP A 55 4.37 11.76 -6.91
N LEU A 56 3.11 11.58 -7.31
CA LEU A 56 2.73 11.43 -8.72
C LEU A 56 2.89 12.73 -9.52
N PHE A 57 2.86 13.88 -8.84
CA PHE A 57 3.02 15.20 -9.44
C PHE A 57 4.44 15.76 -9.31
N ASP A 58 5.27 15.15 -8.48
CA ASP A 58 6.66 15.55 -8.30
C ASP A 58 7.53 14.86 -9.37
N GLU A 59 7.95 15.63 -10.36
CA GLU A 59 8.78 15.13 -11.46
C GLU A 59 10.10 14.51 -10.97
N LYS A 60 10.62 14.93 -9.82
CA LYS A 60 11.85 14.37 -9.24
C LYS A 60 11.58 13.04 -8.54
N ARG A 61 10.44 12.91 -7.89
CA ARG A 61 10.04 11.70 -7.16
C ARG A 61 9.41 10.65 -8.08
N ASN A 62 8.73 11.08 -9.14
CA ASN A 62 8.08 10.20 -10.10
C ASN A 62 9.03 9.76 -11.22
N THR A 63 10.23 9.34 -10.85
CA THR A 63 11.21 8.75 -11.76
C THR A 63 11.51 7.30 -11.34
N PRO A 64 11.87 6.41 -12.28
CA PRO A 64 12.27 5.05 -11.93
C PRO A 64 13.38 4.98 -10.87
N ALA A 65 14.35 5.88 -10.97
CA ALA A 65 15.46 5.97 -10.01
C ALA A 65 14.99 6.36 -8.62
N ALA A 66 14.17 7.41 -8.50
CA ALA A 66 13.64 7.87 -7.21
C ALA A 66 12.74 6.80 -6.58
N MET A 67 11.91 6.12 -7.37
CA MET A 67 11.07 5.00 -6.92
C MET A 67 11.91 3.85 -6.38
N ALA A 68 12.99 3.50 -7.06
CA ALA A 68 13.90 2.47 -6.61
C ALA A 68 14.62 2.88 -5.32
N GLN A 69 15.19 4.10 -5.26
CA GLN A 69 15.86 4.63 -4.07
C GLN A 69 14.95 4.60 -2.84
N HIS A 70 13.72 5.05 -2.99
CA HIS A 70 12.72 5.03 -1.91
C HIS A 70 12.48 3.61 -1.35
N ARG A 71 12.32 2.60 -2.21
CA ARG A 71 12.14 1.21 -1.78
C ARG A 71 13.40 0.63 -1.14
N TRP A 72 14.57 0.94 -1.67
CA TRP A 72 15.84 0.52 -1.07
C TRP A 72 16.08 1.19 0.28
N GLU A 73 15.66 2.44 0.45
CA GLU A 73 15.71 3.14 1.72
C GLU A 73 14.84 2.46 2.78
N HIS A 74 13.61 2.11 2.47
CA HIS A 74 12.74 1.33 3.36
C HIS A 74 13.43 0.03 3.81
N ARG A 75 14.05 -0.70 2.88
CA ARG A 75 14.79 -1.92 3.20
C ARG A 75 16.01 -1.64 4.09
N ALA A 76 16.77 -0.60 3.79
CA ALA A 76 17.96 -0.24 4.55
C ALA A 76 17.63 0.23 5.97
N GLN A 77 16.48 0.86 6.15
CA GLN A 77 16.00 1.39 7.44
C GLN A 77 15.19 0.38 8.26
N LEU A 78 14.89 -0.80 7.74
CA LEU A 78 14.09 -1.81 8.44
C LEU A 78 14.76 -2.22 9.76
N ARG A 79 14.06 -2.00 10.86
CA ARG A 79 14.44 -2.37 12.22
C ARG A 79 13.24 -2.98 12.92
N ALA A 80 13.45 -3.75 13.97
CA ALA A 80 12.35 -4.40 14.71
C ALA A 80 11.28 -3.43 15.22
N ASN A 81 11.66 -2.20 15.51
CA ASN A 81 10.76 -1.20 16.10
C ASN A 81 10.24 -0.15 15.10
N ASN A 82 10.97 0.08 14.01
CA ASN A 82 10.61 1.04 12.96
C ASN A 82 10.89 0.39 11.61
N TRP A 83 9.85 0.21 10.81
CA TRP A 83 9.97 -0.52 9.56
C TRP A 83 8.87 -0.12 8.55
N THR A 84 9.19 -0.30 7.28
CA THR A 84 8.22 -0.27 6.19
C THR A 84 8.42 -1.52 5.33
N LEU A 85 7.32 -2.18 5.03
CA LEU A 85 7.26 -3.31 4.09
C LEU A 85 6.39 -2.91 2.90
N ASP A 86 7.03 -2.82 1.74
CA ASP A 86 6.36 -2.54 0.48
C ASP A 86 5.88 -3.85 -0.15
N PHE A 87 4.58 -4.02 -0.32
CA PHE A 87 4.01 -5.19 -0.99
C PHE A 87 3.52 -4.84 -2.38
N ILE A 88 3.86 -5.68 -3.36
CA ILE A 88 3.18 -5.70 -4.65
C ILE A 88 1.99 -6.67 -4.56
N ALA A 89 0.83 -6.22 -5.05
CA ALA A 89 -0.36 -7.03 -5.16
C ALA A 89 -0.55 -7.47 -6.61
N ARG A 90 -0.74 -8.77 -6.82
CA ARG A 90 -0.99 -9.38 -8.13
C ARG A 90 -2.29 -10.16 -8.09
N ASP A 91 -3.01 -10.18 -9.21
CA ASP A 91 -4.11 -11.11 -9.38
C ASP A 91 -3.62 -12.55 -9.30
N ALA A 92 -4.29 -13.39 -8.51
CA ALA A 92 -3.79 -14.73 -8.20
C ALA A 92 -3.81 -15.69 -9.40
N GLU A 93 -4.65 -15.42 -10.40
CA GLU A 93 -4.78 -16.24 -11.61
C GLU A 93 -3.85 -15.74 -12.73
N THR A 94 -3.93 -14.46 -13.06
CA THR A 94 -3.22 -13.88 -14.21
C THR A 94 -1.82 -13.40 -13.86
N GLN A 95 -1.51 -13.22 -12.57
CA GLN A 95 -0.28 -12.62 -12.06
C GLN A 95 -0.04 -11.18 -12.53
N GLU A 96 -1.04 -10.54 -13.12
CA GLU A 96 -0.97 -9.12 -13.44
C GLU A 96 -0.89 -8.27 -12.16
N MET A 97 -0.11 -7.20 -12.21
CA MET A 97 -0.06 -6.24 -11.11
C MET A 97 -1.41 -5.55 -10.95
N VAL A 98 -1.98 -5.68 -9.77
CA VAL A 98 -3.23 -5.03 -9.35
C VAL A 98 -2.97 -3.69 -8.69
N GLY A 99 -1.93 -3.61 -7.87
CA GLY A 99 -1.59 -2.43 -7.11
C GLY A 99 -0.44 -2.64 -6.13
N VAL A 100 -0.33 -1.73 -5.19
CA VAL A 100 0.68 -1.74 -4.13
C VAL A 100 -0.01 -1.47 -2.80
N VAL A 101 0.50 -2.07 -1.73
CA VAL A 101 0.15 -1.74 -0.36
C VAL A 101 1.43 -1.70 0.48
N ASP A 102 1.60 -0.61 1.20
CA ASP A 102 2.71 -0.43 2.13
C ASP A 102 2.19 -0.59 3.56
N LEU A 103 2.93 -1.33 4.37
CA LEU A 103 2.73 -1.45 5.80
C LEU A 103 3.91 -0.79 6.49
N SER A 104 3.65 0.12 7.40
CA SER A 104 4.68 0.78 8.19
C SER A 104 4.35 0.79 9.67
N ALA A 105 5.38 0.83 10.49
CA ALA A 105 5.23 0.96 11.93
C ALA A 105 6.36 1.80 12.52
N GLU A 106 6.01 2.65 13.47
CA GLU A 106 6.91 3.42 14.30
C GLU A 106 6.72 3.01 15.77
N ASN A 107 7.84 2.83 16.47
CA ASN A 107 7.84 2.38 17.87
C ASN A 107 6.97 1.13 18.09
N PHE A 108 7.06 0.16 17.18
CA PHE A 108 6.16 -0.98 17.10
C PHE A 108 6.10 -1.80 18.38
N ALA A 109 7.22 -1.96 19.08
CA ALA A 109 7.26 -2.72 20.34
C ALA A 109 6.31 -2.16 21.41
N ALA A 110 6.10 -0.85 21.43
CA ALA A 110 5.21 -0.19 22.39
C ALA A 110 3.81 0.11 21.80
N ALA A 111 3.75 0.59 20.57
CA ALA A 111 2.49 1.01 19.93
C ALA A 111 1.64 -0.15 19.45
N ARG A 112 2.28 -1.22 18.92
CA ARG A 112 1.58 -2.33 18.26
C ARG A 112 0.57 -1.85 17.21
N GLU A 113 0.88 -0.73 16.59
CA GLU A 113 0.09 -0.13 15.52
C GLU A 113 0.81 -0.24 14.20
N VAL A 114 0.07 -0.59 13.16
CA VAL A 114 0.54 -0.63 11.77
C VAL A 114 -0.27 0.36 10.94
N GLU A 115 0.43 1.22 10.23
CA GLU A 115 -0.17 2.10 9.24
C GLU A 115 -0.16 1.44 7.88
N THR A 116 -1.22 1.68 7.10
CA THR A 116 -1.35 1.12 5.75
C THR A 116 -1.66 2.21 4.73
N ALA A 117 -0.93 2.21 3.63
CA ALA A 117 -1.21 3.01 2.45
C ALA A 117 -1.30 2.10 1.22
N SER A 118 -2.24 2.36 0.32
CA SER A 118 -2.41 1.50 -0.86
C SER A 118 -3.04 2.24 -2.03
N TRP A 119 -2.73 1.75 -3.23
CA TRP A 119 -3.44 2.12 -4.44
C TRP A 119 -3.67 0.89 -5.32
N VAL A 120 -4.70 0.97 -6.13
CA VAL A 120 -5.10 -0.08 -7.08
C VAL A 120 -5.18 0.54 -8.47
N LEU A 121 -4.63 -0.13 -9.46
CA LEU A 121 -4.73 0.30 -10.87
C LEU A 121 -6.19 0.39 -11.28
N ARG A 122 -6.52 1.45 -12.02
CA ARG A 122 -7.90 1.79 -12.41
C ARG A 122 -8.66 0.61 -13.02
N ARG A 123 -8.00 -0.18 -13.87
CA ARG A 123 -8.63 -1.33 -14.52
C ARG A 123 -9.12 -2.42 -13.55
N PHE A 124 -8.60 -2.43 -12.31
CA PHE A 124 -8.99 -3.35 -11.25
C PHE A 124 -9.86 -2.70 -10.16
N GLN A 125 -10.10 -1.39 -10.25
CA GLN A 125 -10.98 -0.70 -9.28
C GLN A 125 -12.45 -1.11 -9.47
N GLY A 126 -13.24 -0.96 -8.40
CA GLY A 126 -14.66 -1.34 -8.41
C GLY A 126 -14.93 -2.84 -8.43
N GLN A 127 -13.89 -3.67 -8.50
CA GLN A 127 -13.99 -5.13 -8.58
C GLN A 127 -13.71 -5.85 -7.24
N GLY A 128 -13.52 -5.12 -6.14
CA GLY A 128 -13.28 -5.71 -4.82
C GLY A 128 -11.82 -5.88 -4.42
N TYR A 129 -10.85 -5.75 -5.34
CA TYR A 129 -9.42 -5.93 -5.02
C TYR A 129 -8.92 -5.04 -3.88
N GLY A 130 -9.34 -3.78 -3.82
CA GLY A 130 -8.92 -2.89 -2.74
C GLY A 130 -9.37 -3.37 -1.36
N THR A 131 -10.57 -3.95 -1.26
CA THR A 131 -11.05 -4.56 -0.02
C THR A 131 -10.28 -5.83 0.31
N LEU A 132 -10.08 -6.71 -0.68
CA LEU A 132 -9.36 -7.97 -0.51
C LEU A 132 -7.90 -7.76 -0.07
N ILE A 133 -7.20 -6.80 -0.69
CA ILE A 133 -5.84 -6.39 -0.28
C ILE A 133 -5.84 -5.93 1.17
N ARG A 134 -6.80 -5.08 1.57
CA ARG A 134 -6.89 -4.60 2.95
C ARG A 134 -7.18 -5.71 3.95
N GLN A 135 -8.06 -6.65 3.62
CA GLN A 135 -8.34 -7.83 4.45
C GLN A 135 -7.08 -8.68 4.63
N ALA A 136 -6.37 -8.94 3.54
CA ALA A 136 -5.12 -9.72 3.57
C ALA A 136 -4.07 -9.11 4.49
N VAL A 137 -3.82 -7.81 4.38
CA VAL A 137 -2.82 -7.15 5.24
C VAL A 137 -3.30 -6.97 6.68
N ALA A 138 -4.61 -6.84 6.91
CA ALA A 138 -5.17 -6.80 8.25
C ALA A 138 -4.97 -8.14 8.97
N GLU A 139 -5.33 -9.24 8.32
CA GLU A 139 -5.11 -10.58 8.85
C GLU A 139 -3.63 -10.83 9.13
N PHE A 140 -2.75 -10.49 8.20
CA PHE A 140 -1.31 -10.60 8.39
C PHE A 140 -0.80 -9.79 9.59
N SER A 141 -1.27 -8.54 9.73
CA SER A 141 -0.84 -7.66 10.80
C SER A 141 -1.28 -8.17 12.18
N PHE A 142 -2.53 -8.63 12.30
CA PHE A 142 -3.04 -9.12 13.58
C PHE A 142 -2.52 -10.51 13.93
N SER A 143 -2.50 -11.43 12.95
CA SER A 143 -2.21 -12.84 13.23
C SER A 143 -0.71 -13.18 13.20
N HIS A 144 0.11 -12.40 12.48
CA HIS A 144 1.53 -12.71 12.30
C HIS A 144 2.49 -11.65 12.85
N LEU A 145 2.06 -10.38 12.93
CA LEU A 145 2.88 -9.33 13.51
C LEU A 145 2.48 -8.99 14.95
N ASP A 146 1.38 -9.55 15.45
CA ASP A 146 0.84 -9.23 16.79
C ASP A 146 0.53 -7.72 16.92
N ALA A 147 0.00 -7.11 15.87
CA ALA A 147 -0.49 -5.75 15.91
C ALA A 147 -1.80 -5.69 16.70
N HIS A 148 -2.01 -4.59 17.42
CA HIS A 148 -3.25 -4.34 18.17
C HIS A 148 -4.20 -3.43 17.41
N SER A 149 -3.66 -2.60 16.50
CA SER A 149 -4.45 -1.68 15.68
C SER A 149 -3.86 -1.50 14.29
N LEU A 150 -4.74 -1.17 13.36
CA LEU A 150 -4.38 -0.70 12.03
C LEU A 150 -4.86 0.72 11.84
N ARG A 151 -3.98 1.57 11.28
CA ARG A 151 -4.28 2.93 10.89
C ARG A 151 -4.20 3.10 9.37
N THR A 152 -5.00 3.99 8.86
CA THR A 152 -4.93 4.44 7.47
C THR A 152 -5.46 5.85 7.37
N CYS A 153 -4.94 6.62 6.43
CA CYS A 153 -5.39 7.96 6.14
C CYS A 153 -6.09 8.00 4.78
N TRP A 154 -7.06 8.87 4.64
CA TRP A 154 -7.64 9.23 3.34
C TRP A 154 -8.12 10.68 3.37
N VAL A 155 -8.09 11.32 2.21
CA VAL A 155 -8.64 12.66 2.04
C VAL A 155 -10.16 12.55 1.86
N GLU A 156 -10.92 13.48 2.41
CA GLU A 156 -12.41 13.47 2.41
C GLU A 156 -13.02 13.25 1.03
N THR A 157 -12.41 13.81 0.00
CA THR A 157 -12.86 13.63 -1.40
C THR A 157 -12.61 12.23 -1.96
N ASN A 158 -11.75 11.41 -1.32
CA ASN A 158 -11.44 10.05 -1.75
C ASN A 158 -12.47 9.03 -1.24
N ARG A 159 -13.69 9.10 -1.80
CA ARG A 159 -14.80 8.22 -1.43
C ARG A 159 -14.51 6.74 -1.65
N ALA A 160 -13.61 6.39 -2.56
CA ALA A 160 -13.25 4.99 -2.81
C ALA A 160 -12.46 4.42 -1.61
N SER A 161 -11.48 5.17 -1.11
CA SER A 161 -10.71 4.79 0.08
C SER A 161 -11.61 4.74 1.33
N ALA A 162 -12.47 5.76 1.52
CA ALA A 162 -13.43 5.79 2.63
C ALA A 162 -14.31 4.54 2.65
N ARG A 163 -14.90 4.15 1.52
CA ARG A 163 -15.76 2.94 1.41
C ARG A 163 -15.01 1.64 1.74
N VAL A 164 -13.76 1.53 1.34
CA VAL A 164 -12.94 0.36 1.70
C VAL A 164 -12.71 0.35 3.21
N SER A 165 -12.38 1.48 3.81
CA SER A 165 -12.16 1.60 5.24
C SER A 165 -13.44 1.29 6.04
N GLU A 166 -14.59 1.81 5.62
CA GLU A 166 -15.90 1.50 6.21
C GLU A 166 -16.21 0.00 6.18
N LYS A 167 -16.00 -0.65 5.02
CA LYS A 167 -16.20 -2.11 4.88
C LYS A 167 -15.30 -2.93 5.78
N MET A 168 -14.11 -2.42 6.07
CA MET A 168 -13.14 -3.04 6.97
C MET A 168 -13.44 -2.77 8.45
N GLY A 169 -14.43 -1.94 8.76
CA GLY A 169 -14.80 -1.60 10.13
C GLY A 169 -13.88 -0.54 10.77
N TYR A 170 -13.12 0.19 9.98
CA TYR A 170 -12.34 1.33 10.50
C TYR A 170 -13.28 2.40 11.05
N ARG A 171 -12.82 3.05 12.12
CA ARG A 171 -13.51 4.20 12.72
C ARG A 171 -12.66 5.43 12.52
N ILE A 172 -13.30 6.57 12.27
CA ILE A 172 -12.61 7.85 12.24
C ILE A 172 -12.11 8.13 13.66
N TYR A 173 -10.79 8.29 13.76
CA TYR A 173 -10.12 8.54 15.04
C TYR A 173 -9.76 10.01 15.22
N THR A 174 -9.30 10.66 14.13
CA THR A 174 -8.96 12.09 14.12
C THR A 174 -9.20 12.64 12.72
N GLU A 175 -9.54 13.91 12.64
CA GLU A 175 -9.61 14.66 11.39
C GLU A 175 -8.53 15.74 11.46
N GLU A 176 -7.47 15.59 10.67
CA GLU A 176 -6.45 16.61 10.46
C GLU A 176 -6.81 17.40 9.21
N LYS A 177 -6.84 18.73 9.33
CA LYS A 177 -6.88 19.57 8.13
C LYS A 177 -5.46 19.71 7.62
N GLU A 178 -5.13 18.99 6.55
CA GLU A 178 -3.93 19.29 5.80
C GLU A 178 -4.10 20.70 5.21
N GLU A 179 -3.24 21.63 5.60
CA GLU A 179 -3.06 22.84 4.81
C GLU A 179 -2.47 22.40 3.46
N PRO A 180 -3.06 22.83 2.34
CA PRO A 180 -2.50 22.53 1.04
C PRO A 180 -1.06 23.04 1.03
N ALA A 181 -0.12 22.14 0.69
CA ALA A 181 1.27 22.51 0.52
C ALA A 181 1.33 23.65 -0.50
N GLY A 182 1.57 24.86 0.00
CA GLY A 182 1.76 26.01 -0.85
C GLY A 182 2.96 25.77 -1.77
N PRO A 183 2.99 26.38 -2.95
CA PRO A 183 4.14 26.27 -3.83
C PRO A 183 5.35 26.90 -3.13
N GLU A 184 6.41 26.09 -2.90
CA GLU A 184 7.75 26.61 -2.67
C GLU A 184 8.40 27.01 -3.99
#